data_6c61bcb0769ebf1a406cc3e53c7b5ca4
#
_entry.id   6c61bcb0769ebf1a406cc3e53c7b5ca4
#
_cell.length_a   1.000
_cell.length_b   1.000
_cell.length_c   1.000
_cell.angle_alpha   90.00
_cell.angle_beta   90.00
_cell.angle_gamma   90.00
#
_symmetry.space_group_name_H-M   'P 1'
#
loop_
_entity.id
_entity.type
_entity.pdbx_description
1 polymer ?
#
loop_
_entity_poly.entity_id
_entity_poly.type
_entity_poly.pdbx_seq_one_letter_code
_entity_poly.pdbx_strand_id
1 'polypeptide(L)'
;PGAEANHLRLGLGNGRLRWELHTEFVSWTWMVPIRSEALDEAELPSASDLVPAQWLAGLPGRCLLAMNAWVLPASPALEKKVEQRWLYEDKLVASKASDQKAQVYTDFSIHSDGASRLFVLNQGLSAARNGRLVQRLLEIETYRMAALLGLPAARETMEKLASTGTELAELS
;
A
#
# COMPACT_ATOMS: atom_id res chain seq x y z
N PRO A 1 9.52 -26.09 5.66
CA PRO A 1 8.68 -25.24 6.49
C PRO A 1 7.43 -26.03 6.83
N GLY A 2 7.15 -26.18 8.15
CA GLY A 2 5.96 -26.90 8.60
C GLY A 2 4.68 -26.20 8.13
N ALA A 3 3.60 -26.94 8.01
CA ALA A 3 2.31 -26.54 7.45
C ALA A 3 1.54 -25.45 8.24
N GLU A 4 2.21 -24.72 9.14
CA GLU A 4 1.59 -23.70 10.01
C GLU A 4 2.27 -22.32 9.95
N ALA A 5 3.18 -22.08 9.01
CA ALA A 5 3.84 -20.79 8.94
C ALA A 5 2.98 -19.78 8.18
N ASN A 6 2.31 -18.87 8.90
CA ASN A 6 1.53 -17.77 8.30
C ASN A 6 2.41 -16.63 7.78
N HIS A 7 3.73 -16.73 7.89
CA HIS A 7 4.66 -15.72 7.39
C HIS A 7 5.98 -16.36 6.96
N LEU A 8 6.59 -15.78 5.93
CA LEU A 8 7.91 -16.17 5.43
C LEU A 8 8.74 -14.91 5.16
N ARG A 9 10.04 -14.97 5.44
CA ARG A 9 10.99 -13.93 5.10
C ARG A 9 12.16 -14.54 4.35
N LEU A 10 12.48 -13.99 3.19
CA LEU A 10 13.57 -14.45 2.32
C LEU A 10 14.49 -13.29 1.97
N GLY A 11 15.79 -13.55 1.94
CA GLY A 11 16.77 -12.65 1.32
C GLY A 11 16.82 -12.92 -0.18
N LEU A 12 16.76 -11.87 -1.00
CA LEU A 12 16.80 -11.93 -2.46
C LEU A 12 17.83 -10.90 -2.96
N GLY A 13 19.06 -11.34 -3.17
CA GLY A 13 20.14 -10.43 -3.54
C GLY A 13 20.36 -9.35 -2.48
N ASN A 14 20.22 -8.08 -2.86
CA ASN A 14 20.30 -6.93 -1.94
C ASN A 14 18.96 -6.58 -1.28
N GLY A 15 17.88 -7.29 -1.63
CA GLY A 15 16.53 -7.07 -1.14
C GLY A 15 16.04 -8.15 -0.19
N ARG A 16 14.81 -7.98 0.25
CA ARG A 16 14.09 -8.93 1.10
C ARG A 16 12.67 -9.08 0.59
N LEU A 17 12.16 -10.31 0.65
CA LEU A 17 10.75 -10.63 0.46
C LEU A 17 10.14 -11.02 1.80
N ARG A 18 8.99 -10.47 2.10
CA ARG A 18 8.10 -10.91 3.17
C ARG A 18 6.80 -11.39 2.55
N TRP A 19 6.39 -12.58 2.91
CA TRP A 19 5.10 -13.17 2.58
C TRP A 19 4.30 -13.37 3.85
N GLU A 20 3.01 -13.06 3.81
CA GLU A 20 2.09 -13.26 4.93
C GLU A 20 0.75 -13.77 4.42
N LEU A 21 0.26 -14.80 5.12
CA LEU A 21 -1.08 -15.32 4.94
C LEU A 21 -1.99 -14.68 5.99
N HIS A 22 -2.97 -13.93 5.53
CA HIS A 22 -4.07 -13.39 6.32
C HIS A 22 -5.30 -14.29 6.15
N THR A 23 -6.35 -14.01 6.89
CA THR A 23 -7.61 -14.79 6.79
C THR A 23 -8.25 -14.61 5.42
N GLU A 24 -8.22 -13.39 4.87
CA GLU A 24 -8.96 -13.02 3.66
C GLU A 24 -8.09 -12.86 2.42
N PHE A 25 -6.78 -12.69 2.58
CA PHE A 25 -5.84 -12.44 1.49
C PHE A 25 -4.42 -12.89 1.83
N VAL A 26 -3.57 -12.85 0.82
CA VAL A 26 -2.12 -13.06 0.95
C VAL A 26 -1.41 -11.77 0.56
N SER A 27 -0.39 -11.38 1.33
CA SER A 27 0.44 -10.22 1.01
C SER A 27 1.88 -10.62 0.69
N TRP A 28 2.47 -9.88 -0.26
CA TRP A 28 3.84 -10.01 -0.69
C TRP A 28 4.49 -8.62 -0.61
N THR A 29 5.52 -8.48 0.19
CA THR A 29 6.23 -7.20 0.35
C THR A 29 7.69 -7.37 -0.04
N TRP A 30 8.11 -6.70 -1.11
CA TRP A 30 9.50 -6.59 -1.52
C TRP A 30 10.11 -5.33 -0.94
N MET A 31 11.27 -5.47 -0.33
CA MET A 31 12.00 -4.36 0.28
C MET A 31 13.40 -4.31 -0.32
N VAL A 32 13.74 -3.20 -0.94
CA VAL A 32 15.05 -2.98 -1.55
C VAL A 32 15.62 -1.63 -1.12
N PRO A 33 16.93 -1.54 -0.90
CA PRO A 33 17.58 -0.26 -0.67
C PRO A 33 17.49 0.61 -1.93
N ILE A 34 17.11 1.87 -1.77
CA ILE A 34 17.20 2.87 -2.84
C ILE A 34 18.55 3.59 -2.74
N ARG A 35 19.20 3.82 -3.87
CA ARG A 35 20.43 4.58 -3.94
C ARG A 35 20.14 6.07 -4.00
N SER A 36 21.02 6.89 -3.42
CA SER A 36 20.84 8.35 -3.38
C SER A 36 20.73 8.96 -4.77
N GLU A 37 21.51 8.44 -5.72
CA GLU A 37 21.56 8.92 -7.10
C GLU A 37 20.20 8.73 -7.81
N ALA A 38 19.45 7.68 -7.46
CA ALA A 38 18.14 7.43 -8.02
C ALA A 38 17.09 8.48 -7.65
N LEU A 39 17.33 9.27 -6.61
CA LEU A 39 16.42 10.36 -6.20
C LEU A 39 16.43 11.56 -7.17
N ASP A 40 17.41 11.60 -8.07
CA ASP A 40 17.52 12.65 -9.10
C ASP A 40 16.92 12.22 -10.44
N GLU A 41 16.56 10.94 -10.59
CA GLU A 41 15.93 10.43 -11.79
C GLU A 41 14.48 10.93 -11.95
N ALA A 42 14.00 10.86 -13.19
CA ALA A 42 12.63 11.25 -13.52
C ALA A 42 11.60 10.34 -12.85
N GLU A 43 11.89 9.05 -12.84
CA GLU A 43 11.09 8.02 -12.21
C GLU A 43 11.91 7.32 -11.14
N LEU A 44 11.29 7.09 -9.98
CA LEU A 44 11.94 6.35 -8.92
C LEU A 44 11.89 4.86 -9.22
N PRO A 45 13.01 4.13 -9.01
CA PRO A 45 12.99 2.68 -9.12
C PRO A 45 11.99 2.09 -8.11
N SER A 46 11.23 1.14 -8.57
CA SER A 46 10.27 0.40 -7.77
C SER A 46 10.84 -0.94 -7.31
N ALA A 47 10.44 -1.40 -6.15
CA ALA A 47 10.75 -2.75 -5.71
C ALA A 47 10.12 -3.82 -6.63
N SER A 48 9.00 -3.50 -7.26
CA SER A 48 8.34 -4.39 -8.24
C SER A 48 9.16 -4.60 -9.51
N ASP A 49 10.05 -3.69 -9.90
CA ASP A 49 10.91 -3.84 -11.08
C ASP A 49 11.90 -5.00 -10.94
N LEU A 50 12.16 -5.42 -9.71
CA LEU A 50 13.03 -6.57 -9.40
C LEU A 50 12.28 -7.90 -9.38
N VAL A 51 10.97 -7.87 -9.51
CA VAL A 51 10.13 -9.08 -9.46
C VAL A 51 9.90 -9.58 -10.88
N PRO A 52 10.27 -10.83 -11.20
CA PRO A 52 10.01 -11.37 -12.54
C PRO A 52 8.52 -11.34 -12.87
N ALA A 53 8.14 -10.73 -14.00
CA ALA A 53 6.74 -10.62 -14.44
C ALA A 53 6.05 -11.98 -14.54
N GLN A 54 6.76 -13.02 -14.95
CA GLN A 54 6.26 -14.39 -15.02
C GLN A 54 5.88 -14.94 -13.63
N TRP A 55 6.63 -14.56 -12.59
CA TRP A 55 6.34 -14.96 -11.22
C TRP A 55 5.06 -14.27 -10.72
N LEU A 56 4.92 -12.97 -10.97
CA LEU A 56 3.69 -12.22 -10.64
C LEU A 56 2.47 -12.80 -11.35
N ALA A 57 2.60 -13.11 -12.65
CA ALA A 57 1.53 -13.71 -13.43
C ALA A 57 1.14 -15.12 -12.97
N GLY A 58 2.04 -15.84 -12.32
CA GLY A 58 1.82 -17.17 -11.76
C GLY A 58 1.20 -17.19 -10.36
N LEU A 59 1.02 -16.04 -9.72
CA LEU A 59 0.39 -15.97 -8.40
C LEU A 59 -1.09 -16.36 -8.49
N PRO A 60 -1.58 -17.21 -7.57
CA PRO A 60 -2.98 -17.58 -7.54
C PRO A 60 -3.86 -16.42 -7.07
N GLY A 61 -5.06 -16.32 -7.62
CA GLY A 61 -6.05 -15.33 -7.20
C GLY A 61 -6.02 -14.04 -8.02
N ARG A 62 -6.65 -13.01 -7.49
CA ARG A 62 -6.73 -11.67 -8.09
C ARG A 62 -5.94 -10.68 -7.26
N CYS A 63 -5.15 -9.83 -7.92
CA CYS A 63 -4.50 -8.71 -7.26
C CYS A 63 -5.57 -7.73 -6.75
N LEU A 64 -5.59 -7.51 -5.45
CA LEU A 64 -6.49 -6.57 -4.79
C LEU A 64 -5.88 -5.19 -4.66
N LEU A 65 -4.58 -5.15 -4.39
CA LEU A 65 -3.80 -3.93 -4.21
C LEU A 65 -2.37 -4.18 -4.69
N ALA A 66 -1.88 -3.29 -5.54
CA ALA A 66 -0.46 -3.10 -5.80
C ALA A 66 -0.06 -1.70 -5.31
N MET A 67 1.01 -1.62 -4.54
CA MET A 67 1.49 -0.37 -3.97
C MET A 67 3.01 -0.29 -3.97
N ASN A 68 3.54 0.84 -4.39
CA ASN A 68 4.92 1.20 -4.24
C ASN A 68 5.07 2.20 -3.08
N ALA A 69 5.92 1.87 -2.10
CA ALA A 69 6.20 2.71 -0.95
C ALA A 69 7.68 3.08 -0.90
N TRP A 70 7.97 4.38 -0.83
CA TRP A 70 9.32 4.91 -0.71
C TRP A 70 9.52 5.55 0.66
N VAL A 71 10.60 5.15 1.32
CA VAL A 71 11.01 5.71 2.61
C VAL A 71 12.30 6.47 2.38
N LEU A 72 12.22 7.79 2.43
CA LEU A 72 13.29 8.70 2.03
C LEU A 72 13.66 9.65 3.19
N PRO A 73 14.90 10.17 3.24
CA PRO A 73 15.22 11.23 4.17
C PRO A 73 14.40 12.49 3.81
N ALA A 74 13.89 13.19 4.82
CA ALA A 74 13.16 14.42 4.57
C ALA A 74 14.10 15.54 4.12
N SER A 75 13.73 16.21 3.05
CA SER A 75 14.36 17.47 2.61
C SER A 75 13.35 18.29 1.80
N PRO A 76 13.46 19.63 1.81
CA PRO A 76 12.55 20.50 1.03
C PRO A 76 12.55 20.16 -0.48
N ALA A 77 13.71 19.75 -1.01
CA ALA A 77 13.84 19.37 -2.42
C ALA A 77 13.05 18.08 -2.74
N LEU A 78 13.14 17.06 -1.85
CA LEU A 78 12.38 15.82 -2.01
C LEU A 78 10.88 16.03 -1.79
N GLU A 79 10.50 16.83 -0.81
CA GLU A 79 9.11 17.20 -0.56
C GLU A 79 8.47 17.79 -1.83
N LYS A 80 9.14 18.77 -2.44
CA LYS A 80 8.68 19.37 -3.71
C LYS A 80 8.60 18.35 -4.86
N LYS A 81 9.57 17.43 -4.97
CA LYS A 81 9.52 16.36 -5.99
C LYS A 81 8.33 15.43 -5.77
N VAL A 82 8.05 15.03 -4.51
CA VAL A 82 6.89 14.19 -4.17
C VAL A 82 5.61 14.87 -4.59
N GLU A 83 5.42 16.13 -4.21
CA GLU A 83 4.19 16.89 -4.46
C GLU A 83 3.95 17.18 -5.94
N GLN A 84 4.99 17.57 -6.68
CA GLN A 84 4.85 18.11 -8.03
C GLN A 84 5.17 17.12 -9.15
N ARG A 85 5.78 15.99 -8.85
CA ARG A 85 6.29 15.08 -9.90
C ARG A 85 5.84 13.65 -9.76
N TRP A 86 5.80 13.12 -8.54
CA TRP A 86 5.60 11.70 -8.32
C TRP A 86 4.18 11.33 -7.88
N LEU A 87 3.38 12.33 -7.48
CA LEU A 87 1.97 12.19 -7.14
C LEU A 87 1.12 13.16 -7.99
N TYR A 88 -0.15 12.89 -8.11
CA TYR A 88 -1.10 13.80 -8.75
C TYR A 88 -1.46 14.94 -7.79
N GLU A 89 -1.08 16.15 -8.15
CA GLU A 89 -1.19 17.35 -7.31
C GLU A 89 -2.64 17.62 -6.86
N ASP A 90 -3.60 17.42 -7.76
CA ASP A 90 -5.03 17.63 -7.51
C ASP A 90 -5.65 16.63 -6.51
N LYS A 91 -4.95 15.52 -6.21
CA LYS A 91 -5.39 14.47 -5.29
C LYS A 91 -4.45 14.28 -4.11
N LEU A 92 -3.45 15.13 -3.99
CA LEU A 92 -2.42 14.99 -2.98
C LEU A 92 -2.99 15.05 -1.56
N VAL A 93 -2.63 14.04 -0.77
CA VAL A 93 -2.89 13.99 0.66
C VAL A 93 -1.57 13.91 1.41
N ALA A 94 -1.34 14.88 2.28
CA ALA A 94 -0.16 14.94 3.14
C ALA A 94 -0.57 14.87 4.61
N SER A 95 0.17 14.11 5.41
CA SER A 95 -0.06 13.97 6.83
C SER A 95 1.25 13.87 7.60
N LYS A 96 1.29 14.46 8.79
CA LYS A 96 2.40 14.30 9.73
C LYS A 96 2.14 13.09 10.63
N ALA A 97 3.14 12.25 10.81
CA ALA A 97 3.06 11.03 11.60
C ALA A 97 4.17 10.98 12.65
N SER A 98 3.97 10.14 13.67
CA SER A 98 4.97 9.83 14.69
C SER A 98 5.58 11.07 15.36
N ASP A 99 4.74 11.89 15.98
CA ASP A 99 5.13 13.15 16.64
C ASP A 99 5.86 14.11 15.68
N GLN A 100 5.37 14.22 14.45
CA GLN A 100 5.93 15.06 13.38
C GLN A 100 7.32 14.63 12.88
N LYS A 101 7.80 13.43 13.24
CA LYS A 101 9.10 12.90 12.79
C LYS A 101 9.05 12.16 11.46
N ALA A 102 7.89 12.12 10.83
CA ALA A 102 7.70 11.68 9.46
C ALA A 102 6.57 12.44 8.80
N GLN A 103 6.69 12.68 7.51
CA GLN A 103 5.62 13.15 6.63
C GLN A 103 5.25 12.03 5.69
N VAL A 104 3.95 11.81 5.53
CA VAL A 104 3.39 10.76 4.68
C VAL A 104 2.61 11.44 3.56
N TYR A 105 2.88 11.04 2.32
CA TYR A 105 2.22 11.56 1.13
C TYR A 105 1.65 10.42 0.29
N THR A 106 0.45 10.61 -0.22
CA THR A 106 -0.21 9.72 -1.19
C THR A 106 -1.24 10.54 -1.98
N ASP A 107 -1.68 10.01 -3.11
CA ASP A 107 -2.82 10.56 -3.87
C ASP A 107 -3.98 9.56 -4.01
N PHE A 108 -3.85 8.39 -3.36
CA PHE A 108 -4.81 7.29 -3.42
C PHE A 108 -5.20 6.85 -4.84
N SER A 109 -4.39 7.22 -5.83
CA SER A 109 -4.61 6.93 -7.24
C SER A 109 -3.81 5.71 -7.69
N ILE A 110 -4.33 5.01 -8.68
CA ILE A 110 -3.58 3.97 -9.40
C ILE A 110 -2.86 4.70 -10.55
N HIS A 111 -1.53 4.58 -10.57
CA HIS A 111 -0.68 5.17 -11.59
C HIS A 111 -0.56 4.26 -12.82
N SER A 112 0.15 4.73 -13.86
CA SER A 112 0.32 4.02 -15.14
C SER A 112 1.00 2.65 -15.02
N ASP A 113 1.76 2.43 -13.94
CA ASP A 113 2.38 1.15 -13.57
C ASP A 113 1.41 0.16 -12.90
N GLY A 114 0.15 0.55 -12.73
CA GLY A 114 -0.88 -0.26 -12.07
C GLY A 114 -0.82 -0.25 -10.55
N ALA A 115 0.06 0.53 -9.94
CA ALA A 115 0.24 0.60 -8.49
C ALA A 115 -0.15 1.97 -7.92
N SER A 116 -0.59 1.99 -6.67
CA SER A 116 -0.70 3.22 -5.89
C SER A 116 0.65 3.60 -5.29
N ARG A 117 0.80 4.86 -4.91
CA ARG A 117 2.07 5.41 -4.42
C ARG A 117 1.96 5.95 -3.01
N LEU A 118 2.97 5.63 -2.19
CA LEU A 118 3.10 6.08 -0.82
C LEU A 118 4.52 6.59 -0.58
N PHE A 119 4.66 7.80 -0.08
CA PHE A 119 5.95 8.36 0.31
C PHE A 119 5.99 8.61 1.81
N VAL A 120 7.08 8.21 2.45
CA VAL A 120 7.37 8.51 3.85
C VAL A 120 8.68 9.27 3.91
N LEU A 121 8.59 10.56 4.18
CA LEU A 121 9.76 11.43 4.37
C LEU A 121 10.14 11.41 5.86
N ASN A 122 11.27 10.76 6.16
CA ASN A 122 11.74 10.55 7.52
C ASN A 122 12.53 11.76 8.03
N GLN A 123 12.09 12.35 9.15
CA GLN A 123 12.68 13.50 9.82
C GLN A 123 13.41 13.14 11.13
N GLY A 124 13.78 11.87 11.31
CA GLY A 124 14.52 11.44 12.50
C GLY A 124 13.92 10.24 13.24
N LEU A 125 13.07 9.46 12.59
CA LEU A 125 12.68 8.15 13.11
C LEU A 125 13.83 7.16 13.00
N SER A 126 14.00 6.33 14.03
CA SER A 126 14.87 5.17 13.93
C SER A 126 14.36 4.16 12.90
N ALA A 127 15.23 3.32 12.36
CA ALA A 127 14.86 2.30 11.38
C ALA A 127 13.69 1.40 11.86
N ALA A 128 13.67 1.03 13.15
CA ALA A 128 12.61 0.23 13.73
C ALA A 128 11.25 0.97 13.79
N ARG A 129 11.25 2.27 14.11
CA ARG A 129 10.03 3.09 14.11
C ARG A 129 9.52 3.33 12.69
N ASN A 130 10.43 3.58 11.76
CA ASN A 130 10.11 3.74 10.34
C ASN A 130 9.47 2.47 9.78
N GLY A 131 10.05 1.30 10.06
CA GLY A 131 9.48 0.01 9.64
C GLY A 131 8.07 -0.23 10.18
N ARG A 132 7.80 0.09 11.46
CA ARG A 132 6.45 -0.01 12.03
C ARG A 132 5.47 0.97 11.42
N LEU A 133 5.89 2.19 11.13
CA LEU A 133 5.05 3.18 10.44
C LEU A 133 4.65 2.68 9.06
N VAL A 134 5.62 2.25 8.25
CA VAL A 134 5.35 1.72 6.89
C VAL A 134 4.43 0.50 6.95
N GLN A 135 4.70 -0.44 7.85
CA GLN A 135 3.84 -1.62 8.02
C GLN A 135 2.39 -1.21 8.30
N ARG A 136 2.17 -0.29 9.24
CA ARG A 136 0.82 0.19 9.57
C ARG A 136 0.15 0.90 8.39
N LEU A 137 0.89 1.68 7.61
CA LEU A 137 0.34 2.36 6.43
C LEU A 137 -0.06 1.33 5.35
N LEU A 138 0.75 0.32 5.10
CA LEU A 138 0.42 -0.76 4.17
C LEU A 138 -0.80 -1.56 4.63
N GLU A 139 -0.92 -1.85 5.92
CA GLU A 139 -2.10 -2.49 6.50
C GLU A 139 -3.36 -1.65 6.31
N ILE A 140 -3.31 -0.35 6.61
CA ILE A 140 -4.44 0.57 6.41
C ILE A 140 -4.89 0.57 4.95
N GLU A 141 -3.96 0.67 3.99
CA GLU A 141 -4.30 0.66 2.57
C GLU A 141 -4.90 -0.67 2.12
N THR A 142 -4.38 -1.78 2.61
CA THR A 142 -4.92 -3.11 2.30
C THR A 142 -6.36 -3.25 2.79
N TYR A 143 -6.64 -2.85 4.03
CA TYR A 143 -8.01 -2.91 4.57
C TYR A 143 -8.94 -1.89 3.91
N ARG A 144 -8.43 -0.71 3.55
CA ARG A 144 -9.19 0.28 2.76
C ARG A 144 -9.64 -0.32 1.42
N MET A 145 -8.74 -0.97 0.70
CA MET A 145 -9.07 -1.62 -0.57
C MET A 145 -10.03 -2.78 -0.40
N ALA A 146 -9.85 -3.61 0.63
CA ALA A 146 -10.78 -4.71 0.93
C ALA A 146 -12.19 -4.17 1.24
N ALA A 147 -12.29 -3.09 2.01
CA ALA A 147 -13.58 -2.43 2.31
C ALA A 147 -14.24 -1.87 1.04
N LEU A 148 -13.48 -1.23 0.15
CA LEU A 148 -13.99 -0.70 -1.11
C LEU A 148 -14.51 -1.81 -2.03
N LEU A 149 -13.87 -2.97 -2.05
CA LEU A 149 -14.31 -4.13 -2.81
C LEU A 149 -15.59 -4.76 -2.24
N GLY A 150 -15.77 -4.71 -0.93
CA GLY A 150 -17.00 -5.21 -0.27
C GLY A 150 -18.19 -4.24 -0.35
N LEU A 151 -17.94 -2.96 -0.61
CA LEU A 151 -18.96 -1.91 -0.56
C LEU A 151 -20.16 -2.13 -1.53
N PRO A 152 -19.97 -2.56 -2.80
CA PRO A 152 -21.10 -2.83 -3.68
C PRO A 152 -22.03 -3.93 -3.16
N ALA A 153 -21.45 -5.04 -2.69
CA ALA A 153 -22.23 -6.15 -2.12
C ALA A 153 -22.98 -5.75 -0.83
N ALA A 154 -22.34 -4.94 0.01
CA ALA A 154 -22.96 -4.40 1.21
C ALA A 154 -24.15 -3.48 0.86
N ARG A 155 -24.03 -2.61 -0.13
CA ARG A 155 -25.11 -1.73 -0.61
C ARG A 155 -26.29 -2.53 -1.16
N GLU A 156 -26.04 -3.52 -2.02
CA GLU A 156 -27.07 -4.39 -2.55
C GLU A 156 -27.85 -5.14 -1.44
N THR A 157 -27.12 -5.62 -0.43
CA THR A 157 -27.72 -6.28 0.73
C THR A 157 -28.58 -5.33 1.56
N MET A 158 -28.12 -4.09 1.76
CA MET A 158 -28.90 -3.07 2.48
C MET A 158 -30.19 -2.70 1.75
N GLU A 159 -30.16 -2.58 0.42
CA GLU A 159 -31.35 -2.34 -0.38
C GLU A 159 -32.38 -3.47 -0.24
N LYS A 160 -31.92 -4.73 -0.31
CA LYS A 160 -32.77 -5.92 -0.08
C LYS A 160 -33.37 -5.94 1.32
N LEU A 161 -32.60 -5.62 2.35
CA LEU A 161 -33.09 -5.53 3.73
C LEU A 161 -34.13 -4.43 3.90
N ALA A 162 -33.90 -3.26 3.28
CA ALA A 162 -34.86 -2.16 3.35
C ALA A 162 -36.20 -2.53 2.68
N SER A 163 -36.18 -3.16 1.49
CA SER A 163 -37.41 -3.62 0.82
C SER A 163 -38.18 -4.66 1.64
N THR A 164 -37.45 -5.67 2.18
CA THR A 164 -38.06 -6.69 3.04
C THR A 164 -38.66 -6.11 4.32
N GLY A 165 -37.99 -5.11 4.91
CA GLY A 165 -38.50 -4.40 6.08
C GLY A 165 -39.80 -3.63 5.79
N THR A 166 -39.92 -3.03 4.62
CA THR A 166 -41.15 -2.36 4.19
C THR A 166 -42.28 -3.36 3.95
N GLU A 167 -42.01 -4.45 3.26
CA GLU A 167 -43.00 -5.52 3.05
C GLU A 167 -43.52 -6.12 4.37
N LEU A 168 -42.60 -6.29 5.35
CA LEU A 168 -42.99 -6.80 6.66
C LEU A 168 -43.90 -5.82 7.43
N ALA A 169 -43.62 -4.52 7.31
CA ALA A 169 -44.42 -3.49 7.93
C ALA A 169 -45.83 -3.36 7.32
N GLU A 170 -45.98 -3.67 6.03
CA GLU A 170 -47.28 -3.68 5.37
C GLU A 170 -48.15 -4.90 5.72
N LEU A 171 -47.55 -5.97 6.26
CA LEU A 171 -48.24 -7.20 6.67
C LEU A 171 -48.68 -7.20 8.15
N SER A 172 -48.27 -6.19 8.91
CA SER A 172 -48.58 -6.05 10.33
C SER A 172 -49.65 -4.98 10.59
#